data_026da2f1bfbc9b57858934f88a1e6cb0
#
_entry.id   026da2f1bfbc9b57858934f88a1e6cb0
#
_cell.length_a   1.000
_cell.length_b   1.000
_cell.length_c   1.000
_cell.angle_alpha   90.00
_cell.angle_beta   90.00
_cell.angle_gamma   90.00
#
_symmetry.space_group_name_H-M   'P 1'
#
loop_
_entity.id
_entity.type
_entity.pdbx_description
1 polymer ?
#
loop_
_entity_poly.entity_id
_entity_poly.type
_entity_poly.pdbx_seq_one_letter_code
_entity_poly.pdbx_strand_id
1 'polypeptide(L)'
;MNDKYLVSRRATCGALLALALPDVRAQPGAPAEVLAEIPGARLIGSGRLRFLGFSVYDVRLWAAQPVLAAEVALRPLALEIEYTRALVGLKIAERSLEEMRRQQAIAPDVAAGWLAQMAALFPDVQAGDRLTGKQRPGEATRFFFNGSLRGEVRDAEFTKLFFGIWLSPRTSEPALREALLGPTRATS
;
A
#
# COMPACT_ATOMS: atom_id res chain seq x y z
N MET A 1 -46.72 3.95 75.28
CA MET A 1 -45.72 2.90 75.20
C MET A 1 -45.77 2.36 73.79
N ASN A 2 -45.04 2.97 72.84
CA ASN A 2 -44.94 2.52 71.45
C ASN A 2 -43.60 3.02 70.92
N ASP A 3 -42.64 2.09 70.89
CA ASP A 3 -41.38 2.32 70.21
C ASP A 3 -41.53 2.08 68.72
N LYS A 4 -41.22 3.09 67.92
CA LYS A 4 -41.16 3.01 66.46
C LYS A 4 -39.68 2.91 66.07
N TYR A 5 -39.28 1.73 65.59
CA TYR A 5 -37.96 1.51 64.95
C TYR A 5 -37.94 2.10 63.55
N LEU A 6 -37.09 3.11 63.37
CA LEU A 6 -36.79 3.66 62.04
C LEU A 6 -35.68 2.78 61.38
N VAL A 7 -36.03 2.09 60.34
CA VAL A 7 -35.09 1.36 59.50
C VAL A 7 -34.58 2.29 58.40
N SER A 8 -33.30 2.68 58.54
CA SER A 8 -32.58 3.47 57.55
C SER A 8 -32.18 2.61 56.38
N ARG A 9 -32.75 2.83 55.18
CA ARG A 9 -32.34 2.21 53.93
C ARG A 9 -31.12 2.99 53.37
N ARG A 10 -29.92 2.45 53.49
CA ARG A 10 -28.74 2.92 52.77
C ARG A 10 -28.84 2.47 51.33
N ALA A 11 -29.07 3.40 50.39
CA ALA A 11 -29.00 3.22 48.97
C ALA A 11 -27.49 3.19 48.55
N THR A 12 -27.02 2.02 48.17
CA THR A 12 -25.67 1.83 47.58
C THR A 12 -25.79 2.14 46.10
N CYS A 13 -25.33 3.33 45.68
CA CYS A 13 -25.11 3.65 44.25
C CYS A 13 -23.89 2.91 43.76
N GLY A 14 -24.09 1.81 43.05
CA GLY A 14 -23.03 1.12 42.29
C GLY A 14 -22.73 1.92 41.02
N ALA A 15 -21.62 2.61 40.96
CA ALA A 15 -21.10 3.23 39.72
C ALA A 15 -20.61 2.13 38.80
N LEU A 16 -21.32 1.83 37.73
CA LEU A 16 -20.85 1.01 36.63
C LEU A 16 -19.81 1.80 35.82
N LEU A 17 -18.54 1.48 36.04
CA LEU A 17 -17.45 1.97 35.19
C LEU A 17 -17.52 1.23 33.86
N ALA A 18 -18.04 1.87 32.82
CA ALA A 18 -17.99 1.37 31.45
C ALA A 18 -16.54 1.50 30.94
N LEU A 19 -15.81 0.40 30.93
CA LEU A 19 -14.52 0.28 30.26
C LEU A 19 -14.75 0.39 28.75
N ALA A 20 -14.46 1.55 28.16
CA ALA A 20 -14.40 1.73 26.71
C ALA A 20 -13.21 0.89 26.19
N LEU A 21 -13.49 -0.26 25.60
CA LEU A 21 -12.49 -1.02 24.86
C LEU A 21 -12.08 -0.20 23.65
N PRO A 22 -10.75 -0.05 23.38
CA PRO A 22 -10.30 0.61 22.17
C PRO A 22 -10.84 -0.17 20.96
N ASP A 23 -11.41 0.56 20.00
CA ASP A 23 -11.92 0.02 18.73
C ASP A 23 -10.73 -0.54 17.93
N VAL A 24 -10.43 -1.81 18.13
CA VAL A 24 -9.38 -2.52 17.36
C VAL A 24 -9.91 -2.70 15.94
N ARG A 25 -9.72 -1.68 15.10
CA ARG A 25 -9.93 -1.84 13.68
C ARG A 25 -9.02 -2.94 13.19
N ALA A 26 -9.60 -4.09 12.84
CA ALA A 26 -8.89 -5.17 12.21
C ALA A 26 -8.21 -4.63 10.96
N GLN A 27 -6.87 -4.70 10.90
CA GLN A 27 -6.13 -4.35 9.68
C GLN A 27 -6.57 -5.32 8.58
N PRO A 28 -6.80 -4.83 7.35
CA PRO A 28 -7.15 -5.72 6.25
C PRO A 28 -6.07 -6.81 6.11
N GLY A 29 -6.50 -8.06 5.96
CA GLY A 29 -5.59 -9.16 5.67
C GLY A 29 -4.93 -8.97 4.30
N ALA A 30 -3.72 -9.47 4.13
CA ALA A 30 -3.05 -9.42 2.83
C ALA A 30 -3.85 -10.21 1.78
N PRO A 31 -3.96 -9.71 0.53
CA PRO A 31 -4.61 -10.41 -0.57
C PRO A 31 -4.02 -11.79 -0.82
N ALA A 32 -4.83 -12.72 -1.35
CA ALA A 32 -4.41 -14.10 -1.58
C ALA A 32 -3.19 -14.19 -2.51
N GLU A 33 -3.14 -13.38 -3.57
CA GLU A 33 -2.01 -13.30 -4.49
C GLU A 33 -0.73 -12.80 -3.80
N VAL A 34 -0.87 -11.91 -2.82
CA VAL A 34 0.28 -11.43 -2.03
C VAL A 34 0.77 -12.52 -1.08
N LEU A 35 -0.13 -13.21 -0.39
CA LEU A 35 0.22 -14.31 0.53
C LEU A 35 0.87 -15.50 -0.19
N ALA A 36 0.42 -15.80 -1.41
CA ALA A 36 1.00 -16.85 -2.25
C ALA A 36 2.44 -16.51 -2.67
N GLU A 37 2.74 -15.24 -2.91
CA GLU A 37 4.05 -14.76 -3.35
C GLU A 37 4.99 -14.38 -2.19
N ILE A 38 4.42 -13.95 -1.05
CA ILE A 38 5.14 -13.50 0.15
C ILE A 38 4.44 -14.12 1.37
N PRO A 39 4.77 -15.37 1.73
CA PRO A 39 4.20 -16.00 2.91
C PRO A 39 4.43 -15.17 4.18
N GLY A 40 3.37 -14.96 4.97
CA GLY A 40 3.43 -14.15 6.18
C GLY A 40 3.43 -12.64 5.92
N ALA A 41 3.10 -12.19 4.70
CA ALA A 41 2.96 -10.77 4.40
C ALA A 41 1.91 -10.10 5.31
N ARG A 42 2.26 -8.90 5.79
CA ARG A 42 1.41 -8.03 6.59
C ARG A 42 1.46 -6.62 6.04
N LEU A 43 0.47 -5.82 6.39
CA LEU A 43 0.44 -4.41 6.02
C LEU A 43 1.60 -3.67 6.71
N ILE A 44 2.45 -3.04 5.91
CA ILE A 44 3.54 -2.19 6.39
C ILE A 44 3.05 -0.74 6.50
N GLY A 45 2.34 -0.26 5.49
CA GLY A 45 1.76 1.06 5.46
C GLY A 45 0.76 1.21 4.32
N SER A 46 -0.02 2.29 4.38
CA SER A 46 -1.03 2.58 3.36
C SER A 46 -1.22 4.08 3.21
N GLY A 47 -1.69 4.49 2.04
CA GLY A 47 -2.00 5.89 1.79
C GLY A 47 -2.90 6.05 0.58
N ARG A 48 -3.32 7.27 0.32
CA ARG A 48 -4.21 7.63 -0.80
C ARG A 48 -3.57 8.67 -1.68
N LEU A 49 -3.49 8.38 -2.99
CA LEU A 49 -3.14 9.39 -3.97
C LEU A 49 -4.36 10.25 -4.28
N ARG A 50 -4.13 11.57 -4.23
CA ARG A 50 -5.10 12.57 -4.68
C ARG A 50 -4.45 13.45 -5.75
N PHE A 51 -5.23 13.78 -6.77
CA PHE A 51 -4.79 14.71 -7.81
C PHE A 51 -5.87 15.77 -8.02
N LEU A 52 -5.49 17.05 -7.92
CA LEU A 52 -6.42 18.18 -7.96
C LEU A 52 -7.65 18.04 -7.04
N GLY A 53 -7.43 17.50 -5.82
CA GLY A 53 -8.50 17.26 -4.83
C GLY A 53 -9.29 15.98 -5.02
N PHE A 54 -9.17 15.28 -6.15
CA PHE A 54 -9.87 14.02 -6.43
C PHE A 54 -9.03 12.82 -6.00
N SER A 55 -9.66 11.84 -5.36
CA SER A 55 -9.02 10.55 -5.08
C SER A 55 -8.80 9.79 -6.39
N VAL A 56 -7.61 9.22 -6.55
CA VAL A 56 -7.22 8.43 -7.73
C VAL A 56 -7.14 6.96 -7.38
N TYR A 57 -6.42 6.63 -6.28
CA TYR A 57 -6.31 5.28 -5.76
C TYR A 57 -5.87 5.27 -4.29
N ASP A 58 -6.14 4.16 -3.63
CA ASP A 58 -5.51 3.75 -2.38
C ASP A 58 -4.34 2.82 -2.69
N VAL A 59 -3.24 2.96 -1.96
CA VAL A 59 -2.07 2.08 -2.10
C VAL A 59 -1.71 1.48 -0.76
N ARG A 60 -1.36 0.19 -0.77
CA ARG A 60 -0.93 -0.58 0.41
C ARG A 60 0.39 -1.26 0.11
N LEU A 61 1.33 -1.15 1.06
CA LEU A 61 2.62 -1.84 1.02
C LEU A 61 2.54 -3.09 1.89
N TRP A 62 2.86 -4.23 1.30
CA TRP A 62 2.85 -5.54 1.94
C TRP A 62 4.26 -6.14 1.96
N ALA A 63 4.69 -6.66 3.11
CA ALA A 63 5.94 -7.42 3.25
C ALA A 63 5.87 -8.36 4.45
N ALA A 64 6.70 -9.40 4.48
CA ALA A 64 6.78 -10.33 5.61
C ALA A 64 7.44 -9.70 6.85
N GLN A 65 8.29 -8.70 6.65
CA GLN A 65 9.04 -8.00 7.71
C GLN A 65 8.99 -6.48 7.49
N PRO A 66 9.26 -5.66 8.53
CA PRO A 66 9.41 -4.21 8.35
C PRO A 66 10.43 -3.89 7.26
N VAL A 67 10.14 -2.88 6.45
CA VAL A 67 10.97 -2.47 5.31
C VAL A 67 11.67 -1.16 5.67
N LEU A 68 12.99 -1.18 5.74
CA LEU A 68 13.78 0.04 5.88
C LEU A 68 13.87 0.75 4.52
N ALA A 69 13.81 2.07 4.51
CA ALA A 69 13.85 2.87 3.30
C ALA A 69 15.09 2.59 2.42
N ALA A 70 16.24 2.29 3.03
CA ALA A 70 17.47 1.93 2.33
C ALA A 70 17.46 0.52 1.72
N GLU A 71 16.55 -0.36 2.16
CA GLU A 71 16.49 -1.78 1.76
C GLU A 71 15.36 -2.08 0.78
N VAL A 72 14.55 -1.09 0.42
CA VAL A 72 13.36 -1.28 -0.45
C VAL A 72 13.67 -2.09 -1.70
N ALA A 73 14.78 -1.80 -2.39
CA ALA A 73 15.16 -2.51 -3.62
C ALA A 73 15.67 -3.95 -3.38
N LEU A 74 15.95 -4.32 -2.13
CA LEU A 74 16.56 -5.60 -1.76
C LEU A 74 15.57 -6.58 -1.11
N ARG A 75 14.35 -6.15 -0.83
CA ARG A 75 13.36 -6.95 -0.08
C ARG A 75 12.20 -7.40 -0.97
N PRO A 76 11.73 -8.64 -0.84
CA PRO A 76 10.45 -9.04 -1.41
C PRO A 76 9.33 -8.21 -0.78
N LEU A 77 8.59 -7.48 -1.61
CA LEU A 77 7.45 -6.67 -1.20
C LEU A 77 6.40 -6.61 -2.30
N ALA A 78 5.18 -6.23 -1.96
CA ALA A 78 4.13 -5.98 -2.92
C ALA A 78 3.48 -4.62 -2.65
N LEU A 79 3.18 -3.90 -3.74
CA LEU A 79 2.32 -2.72 -3.75
C LEU A 79 0.98 -3.11 -4.36
N GLU A 80 -0.07 -3.00 -3.58
CA GLU A 80 -1.45 -3.17 -4.00
C GLU A 80 -2.06 -1.78 -4.21
N ILE A 81 -2.58 -1.53 -5.40
CA ILE A 81 -3.22 -0.28 -5.79
C ILE A 81 -4.69 -0.57 -6.05
N GLU A 82 -5.58 0.02 -5.27
CA GLU A 82 -7.02 -0.07 -5.44
C GLU A 82 -7.54 1.26 -6.01
N TYR A 83 -8.03 1.22 -7.24
CA TYR A 83 -8.48 2.42 -7.94
C TYR A 83 -9.82 2.92 -7.41
N THR A 84 -9.96 4.24 -7.27
CA THR A 84 -11.20 4.88 -6.81
C THR A 84 -12.01 5.49 -7.95
N ARG A 85 -11.52 5.33 -9.19
CA ARG A 85 -12.14 5.84 -10.41
C ARG A 85 -11.67 5.07 -11.63
N ALA A 86 -12.39 5.20 -12.75
CA ALA A 86 -11.98 4.63 -14.03
C ALA A 86 -10.72 5.33 -14.57
N LEU A 87 -9.76 4.54 -15.06
CA LEU A 87 -8.56 5.00 -15.76
C LEU A 87 -8.24 4.05 -16.93
N VAL A 88 -7.66 4.61 -17.98
CA VAL A 88 -7.18 3.84 -19.14
C VAL A 88 -5.82 3.23 -18.82
N GLY A 89 -5.66 1.92 -19.03
CA GLY A 89 -4.44 1.18 -18.70
C GLY A 89 -3.18 1.75 -19.36
N LEU A 90 -3.27 2.15 -20.64
CA LEU A 90 -2.16 2.83 -21.31
C LEU A 90 -1.75 4.13 -20.60
N LYS A 91 -2.71 4.91 -20.08
CA LYS A 91 -2.40 6.12 -19.34
C LYS A 91 -1.74 5.85 -17.99
N ILE A 92 -2.09 4.73 -17.35
CA ILE A 92 -1.39 4.25 -16.15
C ILE A 92 0.05 3.90 -16.49
N ALA A 93 0.29 3.19 -17.60
CA ALA A 93 1.63 2.83 -18.05
C ALA A 93 2.49 4.05 -18.41
N GLU A 94 1.94 5.01 -19.17
CA GLU A 94 2.60 6.27 -19.54
C GLU A 94 3.01 7.05 -18.27
N ARG A 95 2.07 7.21 -17.34
CA ARG A 95 2.35 7.93 -16.09
C ARG A 95 3.40 7.20 -15.23
N SER A 96 3.35 5.87 -15.18
CA SER A 96 4.36 5.08 -14.48
C SER A 96 5.76 5.33 -15.06
N LEU A 97 5.89 5.33 -16.39
CA LEU A 97 7.17 5.61 -17.04
C LEU A 97 7.68 7.04 -16.78
N GLU A 98 6.79 8.04 -16.74
CA GLU A 98 7.14 9.41 -16.37
C GLU A 98 7.73 9.47 -14.95
N GLU A 99 7.10 8.83 -13.99
CA GLU A 99 7.57 8.77 -12.60
C GLU A 99 8.90 7.99 -12.47
N MET A 100 9.08 6.94 -13.25
CA MET A 100 10.36 6.22 -13.30
C MET A 100 11.49 7.13 -13.82
N ARG A 101 11.24 7.94 -14.86
CA ARG A 101 12.19 8.91 -15.42
C ARG A 101 12.58 10.03 -14.47
N ARG A 102 11.75 10.34 -13.47
CA ARG A 102 12.10 11.32 -12.42
C ARG A 102 13.24 10.83 -11.54
N GLN A 103 13.42 9.53 -11.42
CA GLN A 103 14.44 8.93 -10.56
C GLN A 103 15.80 8.91 -11.21
N GLN A 104 15.85 8.64 -12.52
CA GLN A 104 17.07 8.66 -13.34
C GLN A 104 16.74 8.73 -14.83
N ALA A 105 17.74 9.06 -15.65
CA ALA A 105 17.62 8.99 -17.10
C ALA A 105 17.45 7.53 -17.56
N ILE A 106 16.53 7.32 -18.51
CA ILE A 106 16.27 6.01 -19.13
C ILE A 106 16.48 6.17 -20.63
N ALA A 107 17.26 5.27 -21.23
CA ALA A 107 17.51 5.29 -22.67
C ALA A 107 16.19 5.15 -23.45
N PRO A 108 16.02 5.85 -24.58
CA PRO A 108 14.74 5.90 -25.30
C PRO A 108 14.21 4.53 -25.72
N ASP A 109 15.07 3.62 -26.16
CA ASP A 109 14.75 2.26 -26.58
C ASP A 109 14.29 1.40 -25.39
N VAL A 110 14.99 1.47 -24.26
CA VAL A 110 14.61 0.82 -23.00
C VAL A 110 13.25 1.31 -22.51
N ALA A 111 13.05 2.64 -22.51
CA ALA A 111 11.79 3.26 -22.10
C ALA A 111 10.62 2.82 -23.00
N ALA A 112 10.82 2.74 -24.31
CA ALA A 112 9.81 2.25 -25.25
C ALA A 112 9.46 0.78 -24.98
N GLY A 113 10.47 -0.07 -24.70
CA GLY A 113 10.27 -1.47 -24.36
C GLY A 113 9.48 -1.65 -23.05
N TRP A 114 9.82 -0.87 -22.00
CA TRP A 114 9.08 -0.91 -20.72
C TRP A 114 7.65 -0.41 -20.85
N LEU A 115 7.43 0.67 -21.63
CA LEU A 115 6.09 1.17 -21.88
C LEU A 115 5.23 0.10 -22.59
N ALA A 116 5.77 -0.55 -23.62
CA ALA A 116 5.05 -1.60 -24.33
C ALA A 116 4.69 -2.79 -23.40
N GLN A 117 5.61 -3.21 -22.53
CA GLN A 117 5.35 -4.27 -21.56
C GLN A 117 4.26 -3.86 -20.54
N MET A 118 4.35 -2.66 -19.98
CA MET A 118 3.33 -2.16 -19.05
C MET A 118 1.96 -2.01 -19.72
N ALA A 119 1.91 -1.50 -20.96
CA ALA A 119 0.67 -1.35 -21.70
C ALA A 119 -0.01 -2.70 -21.98
N ALA A 120 0.77 -3.77 -22.19
CA ALA A 120 0.22 -5.12 -22.35
C ALA A 120 -0.30 -5.75 -21.04
N LEU A 121 0.28 -5.32 -19.88
CA LEU A 121 -0.05 -5.89 -18.59
C LEU A 121 -1.13 -5.12 -17.82
N PHE A 122 -1.24 -3.81 -18.05
CA PHE A 122 -2.17 -2.94 -17.33
C PHE A 122 -3.49 -2.79 -18.10
N PRO A 123 -4.60 -3.37 -17.61
CA PRO A 123 -5.90 -3.19 -18.23
C PRO A 123 -6.48 -1.81 -17.92
N ASP A 124 -7.53 -1.43 -18.62
CA ASP A 124 -8.42 -0.37 -18.17
C ASP A 124 -9.04 -0.78 -16.84
N VAL A 125 -9.14 0.17 -15.92
CA VAL A 125 -9.62 -0.07 -14.55
C VAL A 125 -10.86 0.74 -14.25
N GLN A 126 -11.67 0.24 -13.32
CA GLN A 126 -12.83 0.91 -12.73
C GLN A 126 -12.59 1.14 -11.23
N ALA A 127 -13.50 1.89 -10.59
CA ALA A 127 -13.49 2.01 -9.14
C ALA A 127 -13.64 0.63 -8.49
N GLY A 128 -12.77 0.32 -7.52
CA GLY A 128 -12.72 -0.97 -6.84
C GLY A 128 -11.78 -2.00 -7.47
N ASP A 129 -11.30 -1.78 -8.71
CA ASP A 129 -10.30 -2.65 -9.32
C ASP A 129 -8.95 -2.51 -8.64
N ARG A 130 -8.21 -3.63 -8.58
CA ARG A 130 -6.90 -3.70 -7.95
C ARG A 130 -5.82 -4.15 -8.93
N LEU A 131 -4.73 -3.39 -8.97
CA LEU A 131 -3.49 -3.78 -9.63
C LEU A 131 -2.42 -4.00 -8.55
N THR A 132 -1.89 -5.20 -8.46
CA THR A 132 -0.84 -5.56 -7.50
C THR A 132 0.46 -5.81 -8.22
N GLY A 133 1.51 -5.06 -7.88
CA GLY A 133 2.89 -5.33 -8.30
C GLY A 133 3.65 -6.05 -7.19
N LYS A 134 4.24 -7.21 -7.48
CA LYS A 134 5.10 -7.95 -6.55
C LYS A 134 6.55 -7.89 -7.00
N GLN A 135 7.42 -7.37 -6.13
CA GLN A 135 8.85 -7.27 -6.36
C GLN A 135 9.57 -8.59 -6.10
N ARG A 136 10.35 -9.03 -7.08
CA ARG A 136 11.41 -10.03 -6.95
C ARG A 136 12.75 -9.30 -7.07
N PRO A 137 13.42 -9.01 -5.94
CA PRO A 137 14.60 -8.15 -5.93
C PRO A 137 15.69 -8.63 -6.89
N GLY A 138 16.23 -7.72 -7.70
CA GLY A 138 17.28 -8.04 -8.65
C GLY A 138 16.85 -8.88 -9.86
N GLU A 139 15.54 -9.18 -10.02
CA GLU A 139 15.07 -10.14 -11.02
C GLU A 139 13.88 -9.61 -11.84
N ALA A 140 12.72 -9.40 -11.21
CA ALA A 140 11.47 -9.16 -11.94
C ALA A 140 10.41 -8.43 -11.10
N THR A 141 9.41 -7.89 -11.79
CA THR A 141 8.13 -7.48 -11.19
C THR A 141 7.01 -8.33 -11.78
N ARG A 142 6.24 -9.02 -10.92
CA ARG A 142 5.01 -9.73 -11.31
C ARG A 142 3.81 -8.82 -11.08
N PHE A 143 2.87 -8.86 -12.02
CA PHE A 143 1.65 -8.04 -11.96
C PHE A 143 0.41 -8.92 -11.87
N PHE A 144 -0.52 -8.52 -11.00
CA PHE A 144 -1.80 -9.18 -10.79
C PHE A 144 -2.91 -8.14 -10.93
N PHE A 145 -3.99 -8.54 -11.58
CA PHE A 145 -5.21 -7.74 -11.67
C PHE A 145 -6.36 -8.49 -11.01
N ASN A 146 -6.96 -7.88 -10.00
CA ASN A 146 -8.02 -8.48 -9.18
C ASN A 146 -7.66 -9.90 -8.68
N GLY A 147 -6.40 -10.08 -8.27
CA GLY A 147 -5.86 -11.36 -7.78
C GLY A 147 -5.36 -12.32 -8.87
N SER A 148 -5.65 -12.08 -10.15
CA SER A 148 -5.23 -12.94 -11.27
C SER A 148 -3.90 -12.46 -11.85
N LEU A 149 -2.94 -13.37 -12.04
CA LEU A 149 -1.65 -13.05 -12.66
C LEU A 149 -1.85 -12.55 -14.09
N ARG A 150 -1.27 -11.38 -14.40
CA ARG A 150 -1.24 -10.80 -15.75
C ARG A 150 0.05 -11.12 -16.48
N GLY A 151 1.15 -11.23 -15.77
CA GLY A 151 2.48 -11.50 -16.31
C GLY A 151 3.58 -10.89 -15.47
N GLU A 152 4.77 -10.81 -16.04
CA GLU A 152 5.93 -10.25 -15.36
C GLU A 152 6.83 -9.46 -16.32
N VAL A 153 7.54 -8.47 -15.79
CA VAL A 153 8.64 -7.78 -16.44
C VAL A 153 9.94 -8.26 -15.79
N ARG A 154 10.75 -9.01 -16.56
CA ARG A 154 12.04 -9.56 -16.10
C ARG A 154 13.17 -8.58 -16.38
N ASP A 155 13.27 -7.58 -15.53
CA ASP A 155 14.27 -6.54 -15.60
C ASP A 155 14.49 -5.96 -14.19
N ALA A 156 15.72 -6.08 -13.69
CA ALA A 156 16.08 -5.62 -12.35
C ALA A 156 15.99 -4.10 -12.22
N GLU A 157 16.38 -3.37 -13.27
CA GLU A 157 16.34 -1.91 -13.30
C GLU A 157 14.89 -1.40 -13.36
N PHE A 158 14.07 -1.99 -14.25
CA PHE A 158 12.63 -1.74 -14.27
C PHE A 158 12.04 -1.93 -12.88
N THR A 159 12.30 -3.08 -12.26
CA THR A 159 11.76 -3.43 -10.95
C THR A 159 12.11 -2.37 -9.91
N LYS A 160 13.38 -1.98 -9.81
CA LYS A 160 13.84 -0.94 -8.90
C LYS A 160 13.14 0.40 -9.13
N LEU A 161 13.05 0.85 -10.38
CA LEU A 161 12.46 2.14 -10.72
C LEU A 161 10.94 2.14 -10.59
N PHE A 162 10.27 1.02 -10.93
CA PHE A 162 8.82 0.89 -10.80
C PHE A 162 8.38 1.00 -9.33
N PHE A 163 8.99 0.24 -8.42
CA PHE A 163 8.70 0.38 -6.99
C PHE A 163 9.16 1.73 -6.42
N GLY A 164 10.19 2.29 -7.00
CA GLY A 164 10.68 3.61 -6.66
C GLY A 164 9.70 4.75 -6.96
N ILE A 165 8.68 4.55 -7.80
CA ILE A 165 7.59 5.53 -8.02
C ILE A 165 7.00 5.98 -6.68
N TRP A 166 6.80 5.04 -5.75
CA TRP A 166 6.24 5.32 -4.42
C TRP A 166 7.28 5.35 -3.31
N LEU A 167 8.37 4.58 -3.43
CA LEU A 167 9.26 4.27 -2.31
C LEU A 167 10.61 4.97 -2.39
N SER A 168 10.98 5.53 -3.54
CA SER A 168 12.23 6.29 -3.73
C SER A 168 12.18 7.65 -2.99
N PRO A 169 13.33 8.15 -2.48
CA PRO A 169 13.43 9.54 -2.03
C PRO A 169 13.12 10.57 -3.11
N ARG A 170 13.15 10.17 -4.40
CA ARG A 170 12.86 11.03 -5.57
C ARG A 170 11.40 10.92 -6.05
N THR A 171 10.51 10.29 -5.28
CA THR A 171 9.09 10.24 -5.60
C THR A 171 8.49 11.64 -5.71
N SER A 172 7.48 11.82 -6.58
CA SER A 172 6.67 13.04 -6.63
C SER A 172 5.73 13.19 -5.42
N GLU A 173 5.55 12.09 -4.64
CA GLU A 173 4.58 11.99 -3.55
C GLU A 173 5.26 11.66 -2.20
N PRO A 174 6.08 12.57 -1.63
CA PRO A 174 6.84 12.28 -0.41
C PRO A 174 5.97 11.94 0.79
N ALA A 175 4.81 12.59 0.95
CA ALA A 175 3.87 12.27 2.02
C ALA A 175 3.28 10.84 1.89
N LEU A 176 3.03 10.40 0.66
CA LEU A 176 2.57 9.04 0.39
C LEU A 176 3.68 8.01 0.72
N ARG A 177 4.92 8.33 0.38
CA ARG A 177 6.08 7.51 0.74
C ARG A 177 6.21 7.34 2.26
N GLU A 178 6.06 8.42 3.02
CA GLU A 178 6.09 8.37 4.50
C GLU A 178 4.94 7.52 5.05
N ALA A 179 3.75 7.62 4.48
CA ALA A 179 2.61 6.80 4.88
C ALA A 179 2.85 5.30 4.61
N LEU A 180 3.62 4.95 3.58
CA LEU A 180 3.95 3.57 3.22
C LEU A 180 5.09 2.98 4.05
N LEU A 181 6.16 3.74 4.31
CA LEU A 181 7.38 3.25 4.96
C LEU A 181 7.46 3.64 6.45
N GLY A 182 6.60 4.53 6.91
CA GLY A 182 6.74 5.22 8.19
C GLY A 182 7.72 6.41 8.11
N PRO A 183 7.77 7.26 9.14
CA PRO A 183 8.67 8.41 9.18
C PRO A 183 10.12 7.94 9.07
N THR A 184 10.89 8.60 8.21
CA THR A 184 12.33 8.35 8.08
C THR A 184 12.99 8.68 9.42
N ARG A 185 13.40 7.65 10.17
CA ARG A 185 14.24 7.89 11.36
C ARG A 185 15.57 8.47 10.86
N ALA A 186 15.82 9.73 11.17
CA ALA A 186 17.15 10.30 11.03
C ALA A 186 18.10 9.45 11.89
N THR A 187 19.04 8.76 11.26
CA THR A 187 20.17 8.15 11.97
C THR A 187 21.02 9.29 12.50
N SER A 188 20.97 9.47 13.81
CA SER A 188 21.86 10.38 14.55
C SER A 188 23.27 9.82 14.56
#